data_273a9ed1f01f3710c2dfeb47277d9cbd
#
_entry.id   273a9ed1f01f3710c2dfeb47277d9cbd
#
_cell.length_a   1.000
_cell.length_b   1.000
_cell.length_c   1.000
_cell.angle_alpha   90.00
_cell.angle_beta   90.00
_cell.angle_gamma   90.00
#
_symmetry.space_group_name_H-M   'P 1'
#
loop_
_entity.id
_entity.type
_entity.pdbx_description
1 polymer ?
#
loop_
_entity_poly.entity_id
_entity_poly.type
_entity_poly.pdbx_seq_one_letter_code
_entity_poly.pdbx_strand_id
1 'polypeptide(L)'
;VSTRNYSQKYQFTRTRHTKHFSMNHETLSSILGSQLSTDNVLKTQQFKKRFHHKHTYSANSKILTNVNELLQKKYSEEETLTGKVPFKPSKVFLNRKQALSLYEQKEILEYTNIYYIGEKACKVEGNSYEHNFGFDEENGDYKVTIGDHIYFRYEILKLLGKGTFGQVLQVFDHKQGIQCALKIIKNQPKFQEQAKLETEILQFLNQKDQEQNSNVVQMHEFFVFRSHFCITFELLNMNLYQFIRSNNYNGLSMKLIRNFTY
;
A
#
# COMPACT_ATOMS: atom_id res chain seq x y z
N VAL A 1 -33.97 -20.31 -34.71
CA VAL A 1 -33.79 -18.91 -34.37
C VAL A 1 -32.54 -18.85 -33.49
N SER A 2 -31.58 -18.14 -34.00
CA SER A 2 -30.13 -18.12 -33.69
C SER A 2 -29.80 -17.74 -32.24
N THR A 3 -29.23 -18.66 -31.49
CA THR A 3 -28.43 -18.39 -30.26
C THR A 3 -26.95 -18.32 -30.69
N ARG A 4 -26.41 -17.12 -30.79
CA ARG A 4 -24.98 -16.91 -31.05
C ARG A 4 -24.17 -17.11 -29.76
N ASN A 5 -23.25 -18.05 -29.83
CA ASN A 5 -22.23 -18.41 -28.87
C ASN A 5 -21.36 -17.24 -28.41
N TYR A 6 -21.31 -16.99 -27.10
CA TYR A 6 -20.33 -16.18 -26.40
C TYR A 6 -19.24 -17.01 -25.70
N SER A 7 -18.94 -18.22 -26.17
CA SER A 7 -18.03 -19.14 -25.48
C SER A 7 -16.63 -19.27 -26.12
N GLN A 8 -16.12 -18.24 -26.80
CA GLN A 8 -14.79 -18.32 -27.43
C GLN A 8 -13.92 -17.10 -27.14
N LYS A 9 -13.52 -16.84 -25.88
CA LYS A 9 -12.40 -15.92 -25.63
C LYS A 9 -11.52 -16.24 -24.41
N TYR A 10 -11.70 -17.37 -23.74
CA TYR A 10 -10.78 -17.76 -22.65
C TYR A 10 -10.34 -19.21 -22.79
N GLN A 11 -9.46 -19.49 -23.78
CA GLN A 11 -8.68 -20.73 -23.76
C GLN A 11 -7.39 -20.47 -22.97
N PHE A 12 -7.29 -21.07 -21.78
CA PHE A 12 -6.03 -21.22 -21.04
C PHE A 12 -5.19 -22.31 -21.73
N THR A 13 -4.32 -21.92 -22.63
CA THR A 13 -3.25 -22.80 -23.11
C THR A 13 -2.04 -22.63 -22.20
N ARG A 14 -1.66 -23.72 -21.55
CA ARG A 14 -0.48 -23.90 -20.69
C ARG A 14 0.76 -23.90 -21.59
N THR A 15 1.33 -22.73 -21.87
CA THR A 15 2.68 -22.61 -22.44
C THR A 15 3.50 -21.67 -21.55
N ARG A 16 4.72 -22.14 -21.22
CA ARG A 16 5.76 -21.43 -20.46
C ARG A 16 6.26 -20.21 -21.22
N HIS A 17 5.45 -19.15 -21.33
CA HIS A 17 5.90 -17.79 -21.63
C HIS A 17 4.86 -16.84 -21.07
N THR A 18 5.29 -16.02 -20.12
CA THR A 18 4.57 -14.85 -19.61
C THR A 18 4.24 -13.92 -20.76
N LYS A 19 3.06 -14.04 -21.34
CA LYS A 19 2.53 -13.01 -22.21
C LYS A 19 2.04 -11.85 -21.33
N HIS A 20 2.72 -10.73 -21.44
CA HIS A 20 2.25 -9.45 -20.94
C HIS A 20 0.87 -9.17 -21.54
N PHE A 21 -0.14 -9.06 -20.69
CA PHE A 21 -1.41 -8.48 -21.08
C PHE A 21 -1.23 -6.96 -21.02
N SER A 22 -0.83 -6.37 -22.13
CA SER A 22 -0.87 -4.91 -22.34
C SER A 22 -2.23 -4.59 -22.91
N MET A 23 -3.11 -4.10 -22.08
CA MET A 23 -4.36 -3.49 -22.54
C MET A 23 -4.02 -2.04 -22.92
N ASN A 24 -4.25 -1.64 -24.17
CA ASN A 24 -3.96 -0.31 -24.66
C ASN A 24 -4.85 0.72 -23.96
N HIS A 25 -4.28 1.89 -23.65
CA HIS A 25 -4.91 3.03 -23.00
C HIS A 25 -6.22 3.49 -23.70
N GLU A 26 -6.28 3.35 -25.03
CA GLU A 26 -7.46 3.68 -25.84
C GLU A 26 -8.67 2.78 -25.57
N THR A 27 -8.43 1.48 -25.30
CA THR A 27 -9.50 0.53 -25.01
C THR A 27 -10.16 0.79 -23.67
N LEU A 28 -9.37 1.26 -22.68
CA LEU A 28 -9.87 1.63 -21.36
C LEU A 28 -10.59 2.98 -21.37
N SER A 29 -10.10 3.94 -22.15
CA SER A 29 -10.79 5.23 -22.33
C SER A 29 -12.16 5.08 -22.96
N SER A 30 -12.36 4.09 -23.84
CA SER A 30 -13.64 3.79 -24.45
C SER A 30 -14.64 3.07 -23.50
N ILE A 31 -14.10 2.32 -22.52
CA ILE A 31 -14.90 1.61 -21.50
C ILE A 31 -15.28 2.55 -20.34
N LEU A 32 -14.40 3.48 -19.99
CA LEU A 32 -14.56 4.41 -18.85
C LEU A 32 -15.25 5.72 -19.21
N GLY A 33 -15.81 5.85 -20.42
CA GLY A 33 -16.51 7.03 -20.96
C GLY A 33 -16.75 8.18 -19.98
N SER A 34 -16.04 9.29 -20.19
CA SER A 34 -16.32 10.71 -19.80
C SER A 34 -16.90 11.08 -18.41
N GLN A 35 -16.85 10.25 -17.39
CA GLN A 35 -17.30 10.57 -16.04
C GLN A 35 -16.22 10.47 -14.95
N LEU A 36 -15.01 10.95 -15.25
CA LEU A 36 -14.01 11.17 -14.19
C LEU A 36 -14.31 12.55 -13.58
N SER A 37 -14.77 12.56 -12.32
CA SER A 37 -15.01 13.78 -11.58
C SER A 37 -13.72 14.57 -11.38
N THR A 38 -13.82 15.90 -11.35
CA THR A 38 -12.72 16.86 -11.13
C THR A 38 -11.90 16.56 -9.86
N ASP A 39 -12.49 15.88 -8.87
CA ASP A 39 -11.80 15.46 -7.63
C ASP A 39 -10.70 14.40 -7.85
N ASN A 40 -10.88 13.50 -8.82
CA ASN A 40 -9.86 12.50 -9.14
C ASN A 40 -8.67 13.12 -9.89
N VAL A 41 -8.91 14.15 -10.70
CA VAL A 41 -7.85 14.91 -11.38
C VAL A 41 -7.00 15.68 -10.36
N LEU A 42 -7.61 16.25 -9.33
CA LEU A 42 -6.91 16.96 -8.25
C LEU A 42 -6.04 16.01 -7.41
N LYS A 43 -6.53 14.82 -7.07
CA LYS A 43 -5.74 13.80 -6.37
C LYS A 43 -4.56 13.31 -7.22
N THR A 44 -4.75 13.14 -8.51
CA THR A 44 -3.69 12.75 -9.46
C THR A 44 -2.67 13.87 -9.65
N GLN A 45 -3.08 15.14 -9.61
CA GLN A 45 -2.16 16.29 -9.68
C GLN A 45 -1.37 16.47 -8.38
N GLN A 46 -1.97 16.25 -7.21
CA GLN A 46 -1.24 16.23 -5.94
C GLN A 46 -0.22 15.08 -5.90
N PHE A 47 -0.58 13.94 -6.49
CA PHE A 47 0.32 12.80 -6.65
C PHE A 47 1.53 13.15 -7.54
N LYS A 48 1.33 13.79 -8.70
CA LYS A 48 2.42 14.25 -9.58
C LYS A 48 3.33 15.27 -8.90
N LYS A 49 2.80 16.21 -8.12
CA LYS A 49 3.61 17.18 -7.36
C LYS A 49 4.51 16.52 -6.31
N ARG A 50 4.06 15.44 -5.65
CA ARG A 50 4.87 14.68 -4.68
C ARG A 50 6.05 13.95 -5.32
N PHE A 51 5.92 13.45 -6.57
CA PHE A 51 7.00 12.74 -7.26
C PHE A 51 8.10 13.66 -7.81
N HIS A 52 7.85 14.96 -7.99
CA HIS A 52 8.81 15.90 -8.58
C HIS A 52 9.68 16.63 -7.56
N HIS A 53 9.47 16.46 -6.25
CA HIS A 53 10.41 16.92 -5.27
C HIS A 53 11.64 15.99 -5.21
N LYS A 54 12.61 16.25 -6.06
CA LYS A 54 14.01 15.90 -5.78
C LYS A 54 14.40 16.70 -4.53
N HIS A 55 14.30 16.07 -3.36
CA HIS A 55 14.87 16.63 -2.15
C HIS A 55 16.38 16.63 -2.31
N THR A 56 16.93 17.76 -2.72
CA THR A 56 18.34 18.07 -2.49
C THR A 56 18.48 18.29 -0.97
N TYR A 57 18.85 17.25 -0.27
CA TYR A 57 19.22 17.34 1.15
C TYR A 57 20.57 18.04 1.27
N SER A 58 20.55 19.36 1.28
CA SER A 58 21.64 20.14 1.86
C SER A 58 21.48 20.02 3.38
N ALA A 59 22.45 19.37 4.01
CA ALA A 59 22.51 19.16 5.44
C ALA A 59 22.61 20.50 6.20
N ASN A 60 21.48 21.08 6.56
CA ASN A 60 21.45 22.20 7.47
C ASN A 60 21.29 21.68 8.91
N SER A 61 22.41 21.28 9.52
CA SER A 61 22.48 20.93 10.93
C SER A 61 21.90 22.05 11.83
N LYS A 62 22.04 23.32 11.42
CA LYS A 62 21.47 24.49 12.10
C LYS A 62 19.93 24.53 12.12
N ILE A 63 19.26 24.01 11.08
CA ILE A 63 17.78 23.98 11.06
C ILE A 63 17.28 22.94 12.08
N LEU A 64 17.94 21.79 12.18
CA LEU A 64 17.61 20.74 13.15
C LEU A 64 17.81 21.22 14.61
N THR A 65 18.86 21.99 14.86
CA THR A 65 19.12 22.56 16.20
C THR A 65 18.06 23.60 16.55
N ASN A 66 17.72 24.52 15.65
CA ASN A 66 16.66 25.51 15.85
C ASN A 66 15.27 24.89 16.04
N VAL A 67 14.94 23.84 15.30
CA VAL A 67 13.67 23.10 15.45
C VAL A 67 13.60 22.43 16.82
N ASN A 68 14.71 21.81 17.28
CA ASN A 68 14.77 21.20 18.60
C ASN A 68 14.60 22.24 19.73
N GLU A 69 15.25 23.40 19.63
CA GLU A 69 15.13 24.48 20.61
C GLU A 69 13.74 25.11 20.65
N LEU A 70 13.13 25.32 19.48
CA LEU A 70 11.75 25.83 19.36
C LEU A 70 10.72 24.84 19.91
N LEU A 71 10.92 23.54 19.66
CA LEU A 71 10.06 22.50 20.19
C LEU A 71 10.22 22.34 21.71
N GLN A 72 11.45 22.39 22.25
CA GLN A 72 11.68 22.37 23.70
C GLN A 72 11.06 23.58 24.41
N LYS A 73 11.16 24.78 23.82
CA LYS A 73 10.58 26.00 24.38
C LYS A 73 9.05 26.04 24.38
N LYS A 74 8.41 25.31 23.43
CA LYS A 74 6.95 25.25 23.28
C LYS A 74 6.29 24.14 24.10
N TYR A 75 7.04 23.11 24.51
CA TYR A 75 6.51 21.91 25.13
C TYR A 75 7.24 21.52 26.42
N SER A 76 7.54 22.49 27.27
CA SER A 76 8.22 22.32 28.57
C SER A 76 7.39 21.62 29.66
N GLU A 77 6.24 21.04 29.34
CA GLU A 77 5.47 20.21 30.25
C GLU A 77 5.57 18.74 29.86
N GLU A 78 5.93 17.89 30.82
CA GLU A 78 5.97 16.43 30.76
C GLU A 78 4.60 15.83 30.42
N GLU A 79 4.14 15.96 29.18
CA GLU A 79 3.04 15.15 28.69
C GLU A 79 3.59 13.79 28.24
N THR A 80 3.52 12.81 29.13
CA THR A 80 3.74 11.40 28.78
C THR A 80 2.80 10.96 27.66
N LEU A 81 3.26 10.07 26.74
CA LEU A 81 2.44 9.51 25.65
C LEU A 81 1.38 8.52 26.18
N THR A 82 0.61 8.91 27.19
CA THR A 82 -0.53 8.16 27.73
C THR A 82 -1.85 8.52 27.04
N GLY A 83 -1.79 9.27 25.93
CA GLY A 83 -2.95 9.73 25.18
C GLY A 83 -3.49 8.70 24.19
N LYS A 84 -4.78 8.84 23.83
CA LYS A 84 -5.41 8.10 22.74
C LYS A 84 -4.77 8.49 21.40
N VAL A 85 -4.51 7.51 20.50
CA VAL A 85 -4.15 7.80 19.10
C VAL A 85 -5.24 8.64 18.41
N PRO A 86 -4.90 9.54 17.48
CA PRO A 86 -3.56 9.79 16.91
C PRO A 86 -2.69 10.71 17.75
N PHE A 87 -1.37 10.52 17.67
CA PHE A 87 -0.39 11.42 18.27
C PHE A 87 0.05 12.51 17.27
N LYS A 88 0.41 13.68 17.77
CA LYS A 88 1.08 14.70 16.95
C LYS A 88 2.52 14.28 16.69
N PRO A 89 3.05 14.48 15.46
CA PRO A 89 4.43 14.12 15.10
C PRO A 89 5.47 14.73 16.07
N SER A 90 5.31 16.01 16.43
CA SER A 90 6.19 16.69 17.37
C SER A 90 6.22 16.03 18.76
N LYS A 91 5.07 15.56 19.26
CA LYS A 91 4.98 14.86 20.54
C LYS A 91 5.71 13.50 20.49
N VAL A 92 5.56 12.75 19.40
CA VAL A 92 6.27 11.48 19.20
C VAL A 92 7.78 11.73 19.08
N PHE A 93 8.17 12.74 18.29
CA PHE A 93 9.57 13.11 18.13
C PHE A 93 10.24 13.47 19.46
N LEU A 94 9.59 14.25 20.33
CA LEU A 94 10.14 14.62 21.61
C LEU A 94 10.25 13.45 22.58
N ASN A 95 9.20 12.63 22.68
CA ASN A 95 9.08 11.61 23.73
C ASN A 95 9.57 10.22 23.32
N ARG A 96 9.67 9.92 22.01
CA ARG A 96 10.01 8.62 21.44
C ARG A 96 11.10 8.69 20.37
N LYS A 97 11.90 9.75 20.36
CA LYS A 97 12.98 9.94 19.39
C LYS A 97 13.91 8.73 19.25
N GLN A 98 14.19 8.05 20.37
CA GLN A 98 15.08 6.88 20.42
C GLN A 98 14.48 5.65 19.70
N ALA A 99 13.16 5.59 19.53
CA ALA A 99 12.47 4.52 18.82
C ALA A 99 12.38 4.78 17.31
N LEU A 100 12.88 5.91 16.83
CA LEU A 100 12.88 6.31 15.42
C LEU A 100 14.30 6.22 14.87
N SER A 101 14.45 5.64 13.66
CA SER A 101 15.70 5.71 12.91
C SER A 101 16.03 7.16 12.55
N LEU A 102 17.30 7.45 12.20
CA LEU A 102 17.71 8.81 11.79
C LEU A 102 16.90 9.33 10.58
N TYR A 103 16.49 8.44 9.69
CA TYR A 103 15.63 8.77 8.58
C TYR A 103 14.21 9.11 9.04
N GLU A 104 13.63 8.28 9.89
CA GLU A 104 12.27 8.47 10.43
C GLU A 104 12.11 9.72 11.28
N GLN A 105 13.17 10.14 11.97
CA GLN A 105 13.17 11.40 12.74
C GLN A 105 12.88 12.63 11.86
N LYS A 106 13.23 12.58 10.57
CA LYS A 106 12.91 13.61 9.59
C LYS A 106 11.56 13.34 8.92
N GLU A 107 11.35 12.09 8.51
CA GLU A 107 10.14 11.65 7.81
C GLU A 107 8.87 11.90 8.62
N ILE A 108 8.90 11.64 9.94
CA ILE A 108 7.72 11.76 10.81
C ILE A 108 7.14 13.19 10.84
N LEU A 109 7.96 14.21 10.65
CA LEU A 109 7.54 15.61 10.67
C LEU A 109 6.72 16.01 9.44
N GLU A 110 6.73 15.20 8.39
CA GLU A 110 5.91 15.40 7.18
C GLU A 110 4.46 14.91 7.34
N TYR A 111 4.18 14.20 8.44
CA TYR A 111 2.86 13.63 8.72
C TYR A 111 2.03 14.56 9.63
N THR A 112 0.72 14.47 9.53
CA THR A 112 -0.19 15.22 10.41
C THR A 112 -0.57 14.42 11.66
N ASN A 113 -0.65 13.11 11.53
CA ASN A 113 -1.08 12.19 12.58
C ASN A 113 -0.21 10.93 12.57
N ILE A 114 0.16 10.48 13.76
CA ILE A 114 0.93 9.26 13.98
C ILE A 114 0.07 8.29 14.78
N TYR A 115 -0.07 7.09 14.28
CA TYR A 115 -0.85 6.02 14.90
C TYR A 115 0.04 4.89 15.43
N TYR A 116 1.16 4.63 14.75
CA TYR A 116 2.09 3.56 15.08
C TYR A 116 3.51 3.87 14.59
N ILE A 117 4.54 3.51 15.35
CA ILE A 117 5.94 3.81 15.02
C ILE A 117 6.86 2.58 14.96
N GLY A 118 6.37 1.37 15.24
CA GLY A 118 7.20 0.18 15.23
C GLY A 118 8.36 0.21 16.25
N GLU A 119 8.07 0.62 17.49
CA GLU A 119 9.11 0.89 18.51
C GLU A 119 10.05 -0.31 18.80
N LYS A 120 9.53 -1.54 18.66
CA LYS A 120 10.25 -2.78 18.93
C LYS A 120 10.83 -3.45 17.68
N ALA A 121 10.64 -2.87 16.51
CA ALA A 121 11.09 -3.43 15.25
C ALA A 121 12.59 -3.20 15.04
N CYS A 122 13.25 -4.14 14.35
CA CYS A 122 14.60 -3.96 13.85
C CYS A 122 14.55 -3.10 12.57
N LYS A 123 14.59 -1.78 12.71
CA LYS A 123 14.38 -0.82 11.64
C LYS A 123 15.52 -0.76 10.64
N VAL A 124 15.19 -0.44 9.39
CA VAL A 124 16.19 -0.01 8.40
C VAL A 124 16.57 1.44 8.70
N GLU A 125 17.86 1.70 8.91
CA GLU A 125 18.35 3.03 9.34
C GLU A 125 18.23 4.11 8.28
N GLY A 126 18.11 3.74 7.03
CA GLY A 126 18.09 4.68 5.92
C GLY A 126 19.48 5.27 5.62
N ASN A 127 20.02 4.95 4.44
CA ASN A 127 21.33 5.41 4.00
C ASN A 127 21.18 6.35 2.79
N SER A 128 21.59 7.61 2.92
CA SER A 128 21.49 8.62 1.85
C SER A 128 22.35 8.32 0.61
N TYR A 129 23.31 7.41 0.71
CA TYR A 129 24.17 6.99 -0.40
C TYR A 129 23.59 5.84 -1.22
N GLU A 130 22.55 5.18 -0.71
CA GLU A 130 21.88 4.08 -1.39
C GLU A 130 20.64 4.55 -2.16
N HIS A 131 20.29 3.79 -3.21
CA HIS A 131 19.04 4.01 -3.94
C HIS A 131 17.85 3.90 -2.97
N ASN A 132 16.91 4.84 -3.08
CA ASN A 132 15.76 4.95 -2.19
C ASN A 132 16.14 4.82 -0.70
N PHE A 133 17.26 5.42 -0.30
CA PHE A 133 17.79 5.37 1.08
C PHE A 133 18.02 3.95 1.64
N GLY A 134 18.20 2.96 0.77
CA GLY A 134 18.39 1.57 1.18
C GLY A 134 17.11 0.83 1.60
N PHE A 135 15.94 1.40 1.36
CA PHE A 135 14.65 0.74 1.64
C PHE A 135 14.24 -0.28 0.58
N ASP A 136 14.96 -0.35 -0.55
CA ASP A 136 14.71 -1.29 -1.62
C ASP A 136 15.66 -2.49 -1.55
N GLU A 137 15.16 -3.67 -1.89
CA GLU A 137 15.98 -4.80 -2.28
C GLU A 137 16.50 -4.59 -3.72
N GLU A 138 17.50 -5.36 -4.16
CA GLU A 138 18.10 -5.27 -5.50
C GLU A 138 17.06 -5.39 -6.64
N ASN A 139 16.01 -6.17 -6.43
CA ASN A 139 14.94 -6.38 -7.39
C ASN A 139 13.84 -5.32 -7.35
N GLY A 140 13.99 -4.27 -6.53
CA GLY A 140 13.05 -3.17 -6.33
C GLY A 140 11.89 -3.46 -5.38
N ASP A 141 11.89 -4.58 -4.67
CA ASP A 141 10.94 -4.83 -3.59
C ASP A 141 11.28 -3.98 -2.35
N TYR A 142 10.28 -3.61 -1.57
CA TYR A 142 10.48 -2.95 -0.29
C TYR A 142 11.09 -3.90 0.74
N LYS A 143 12.10 -3.47 1.51
CA LYS A 143 12.67 -4.25 2.62
C LYS A 143 11.68 -4.32 3.79
N VAL A 144 11.03 -5.47 3.93
CA VAL A 144 10.00 -5.69 4.95
C VAL A 144 10.60 -6.11 6.26
N THR A 145 10.26 -5.41 7.33
CA THR A 145 10.60 -5.77 8.72
C THR A 145 9.31 -5.99 9.51
N ILE A 146 9.15 -7.18 10.08
CA ILE A 146 7.98 -7.51 10.91
C ILE A 146 7.97 -6.63 12.16
N GLY A 147 6.80 -6.12 12.52
CA GLY A 147 6.60 -5.20 13.64
C GLY A 147 6.97 -3.75 13.33
N ASP A 148 7.55 -3.46 12.15
CA ASP A 148 7.78 -2.09 11.73
C ASP A 148 6.50 -1.45 11.15
N HIS A 149 6.56 -0.15 10.93
CA HIS A 149 5.42 0.61 10.41
C HIS A 149 5.48 0.84 8.90
N ILE A 150 4.31 0.94 8.30
CA ILE A 150 4.12 1.59 7.00
C ILE A 150 3.27 2.84 7.23
N TYR A 151 3.72 3.99 6.72
CA TYR A 151 2.99 5.25 6.74
C TYR A 151 2.67 5.76 8.16
N PHE A 152 3.46 5.37 9.20
CA PHE A 152 3.20 5.66 10.61
C PHE A 152 1.78 5.29 11.07
N ARG A 153 1.21 4.25 10.46
CA ARG A 153 -0.17 3.82 10.70
C ARG A 153 -0.34 2.31 10.70
N TYR A 154 0.24 1.61 9.75
CA TYR A 154 0.07 0.18 9.58
C TYR A 154 1.24 -0.57 10.21
N GLU A 155 0.95 -1.49 11.12
CA GLU A 155 1.92 -2.41 11.69
C GLU A 155 2.06 -3.65 10.81
N ILE A 156 3.26 -4.02 10.45
CA ILE A 156 3.55 -5.21 9.63
C ILE A 156 3.47 -6.46 10.52
N LEU A 157 2.50 -7.34 10.26
CA LEU A 157 2.31 -8.57 11.03
C LEU A 157 3.01 -9.76 10.37
N LYS A 158 2.84 -9.94 9.07
CA LYS A 158 3.53 -10.99 8.31
C LYS A 158 3.48 -10.76 6.80
N LEU A 159 4.37 -11.45 6.07
CA LEU A 159 4.34 -11.54 4.62
C LEU A 159 3.29 -12.60 4.20
N LEU A 160 2.31 -12.21 3.38
CA LEU A 160 1.30 -13.12 2.81
C LEU A 160 1.77 -13.73 1.49
N GLY A 161 2.51 -12.95 0.69
CA GLY A 161 3.03 -13.42 -0.59
C GLY A 161 3.97 -12.42 -1.24
N LYS A 162 4.82 -12.91 -2.14
CA LYS A 162 5.74 -12.15 -2.96
C LYS A 162 5.60 -12.58 -4.42
N GLY A 163 5.52 -11.62 -5.33
CA GLY A 163 5.28 -11.89 -6.75
C GLY A 163 6.03 -10.93 -7.67
N THR A 164 5.71 -10.99 -8.96
CA THR A 164 6.34 -10.17 -10.00
C THR A 164 6.17 -8.68 -9.76
N PHE A 165 5.02 -8.26 -9.26
CA PHE A 165 4.65 -6.85 -9.12
C PHE A 165 5.01 -6.25 -7.75
N GLY A 166 5.38 -7.08 -6.78
CA GLY A 166 5.68 -6.65 -5.42
C GLY A 166 5.28 -7.68 -4.38
N GLN A 167 4.96 -7.19 -3.20
CA GLN A 167 4.69 -8.00 -2.01
C GLN A 167 3.31 -7.68 -1.43
N VAL A 168 2.69 -8.68 -0.79
CA VAL A 168 1.45 -8.50 -0.03
C VAL A 168 1.71 -8.86 1.42
N LEU A 169 1.38 -7.95 2.31
CA LEU A 169 1.57 -8.07 3.75
C LEU A 169 0.21 -8.14 4.45
N GLN A 170 0.13 -8.89 5.53
CA GLN A 170 -0.91 -8.69 6.53
C GLN A 170 -0.45 -7.61 7.48
N VAL A 171 -1.29 -6.60 7.68
CA VAL A 171 -0.99 -5.46 8.53
C VAL A 171 -2.15 -5.18 9.49
N PHE A 172 -1.85 -4.54 10.61
CA PHE A 172 -2.86 -3.98 11.51
C PHE A 172 -2.94 -2.47 11.30
N ASP A 173 -4.10 -1.97 10.95
CA ASP A 173 -4.37 -0.54 10.81
C ASP A 173 -4.70 0.07 12.17
N HIS A 174 -3.73 0.73 12.79
CA HIS A 174 -3.91 1.38 14.10
C HIS A 174 -4.85 2.59 14.07
N LYS A 175 -5.23 3.10 12.90
CA LYS A 175 -6.23 4.15 12.76
C LYS A 175 -7.65 3.59 12.84
N GLN A 176 -7.90 2.46 12.17
CA GLN A 176 -9.23 1.84 12.07
C GLN A 176 -9.42 0.71 13.10
N GLY A 177 -8.34 0.18 13.67
CA GLY A 177 -8.39 -0.95 14.61
C GLY A 177 -8.69 -2.29 13.94
N ILE A 178 -8.35 -2.46 12.67
CA ILE A 178 -8.63 -3.67 11.88
C ILE A 178 -7.37 -4.25 11.24
N GLN A 179 -7.41 -5.54 10.94
CA GLN A 179 -6.40 -6.16 10.08
C GLN A 179 -6.81 -6.03 8.61
N CYS A 180 -5.84 -5.74 7.75
CA CYS A 180 -6.05 -5.65 6.31
C CYS A 180 -4.84 -6.23 5.54
N ALA A 181 -5.02 -6.41 4.24
CA ALA A 181 -3.94 -6.76 3.33
C ALA A 181 -3.34 -5.48 2.73
N LEU A 182 -2.02 -5.35 2.74
CA LEU A 182 -1.28 -4.24 2.16
C LEU A 182 -0.41 -4.76 1.02
N LYS A 183 -0.69 -4.34 -0.21
CA LYS A 183 0.12 -4.63 -1.40
C LYS A 183 1.12 -3.49 -1.59
N ILE A 184 2.42 -3.81 -1.53
CA ILE A 184 3.52 -2.88 -1.79
C ILE A 184 4.08 -3.19 -3.17
N ILE A 185 3.97 -2.24 -4.09
CA ILE A 185 4.43 -2.38 -5.47
C ILE A 185 5.94 -2.12 -5.53
N LYS A 186 6.65 -2.87 -6.36
CA LYS A 186 8.08 -2.66 -6.62
C LYS A 186 8.35 -1.22 -7.04
N ASN A 187 9.46 -0.67 -6.56
CA ASN A 187 9.90 0.68 -6.91
C ASN A 187 10.49 0.70 -8.33
N GLN A 188 9.65 0.43 -9.33
CA GLN A 188 9.98 0.48 -10.75
C GLN A 188 8.84 1.18 -11.51
N PRO A 189 9.14 2.15 -12.40
CA PRO A 189 8.11 2.97 -13.05
C PRO A 189 7.01 2.16 -13.74
N LYS A 190 7.39 1.11 -14.47
CA LYS A 190 6.44 0.24 -15.20
C LYS A 190 5.38 -0.41 -14.28
N PHE A 191 5.79 -0.82 -13.07
CA PHE A 191 4.87 -1.45 -12.13
C PHE A 191 4.01 -0.43 -11.40
N GLN A 192 4.57 0.77 -11.16
CA GLN A 192 3.82 1.87 -10.55
C GLN A 192 2.73 2.40 -11.48
N GLU A 193 2.99 2.50 -12.78
CA GLU A 193 1.98 2.90 -13.78
C GLU A 193 0.84 1.87 -13.85
N GLN A 194 1.19 0.58 -13.87
CA GLN A 194 0.20 -0.48 -13.87
C GLN A 194 -0.64 -0.50 -12.57
N ALA A 195 0.00 -0.25 -11.41
CA ALA A 195 -0.71 -0.20 -10.14
C ALA A 195 -1.69 0.97 -10.06
N LYS A 196 -1.37 2.12 -10.66
CA LYS A 196 -2.31 3.26 -10.76
C LYS A 196 -3.56 2.87 -11.53
N LEU A 197 -3.37 2.23 -12.70
CA LEU A 197 -4.48 1.76 -13.51
C LEU A 197 -5.35 0.72 -12.78
N GLU A 198 -4.70 -0.25 -12.10
CA GLU A 198 -5.39 -1.23 -11.23
C GLU A 198 -6.24 -0.52 -10.17
N THR A 199 -5.67 0.52 -9.54
CA THR A 199 -6.36 1.31 -8.51
C THR A 199 -7.57 2.06 -9.07
N GLU A 200 -7.47 2.67 -10.25
CA GLU A 200 -8.59 3.36 -10.91
C GLU A 200 -9.73 2.40 -11.21
N ILE A 201 -9.42 1.21 -11.73
CA ILE A 201 -10.41 0.16 -12.01
C ILE A 201 -11.09 -0.29 -10.71
N LEU A 202 -10.31 -0.58 -9.67
CA LEU A 202 -10.86 -1.02 -8.39
C LEU A 202 -11.73 0.06 -7.73
N GLN A 203 -11.32 1.32 -7.78
CA GLN A 203 -12.15 2.42 -7.29
C GLN A 203 -13.49 2.49 -8.01
N PHE A 204 -13.49 2.36 -9.34
CA PHE A 204 -14.71 2.35 -10.13
C PHE A 204 -15.61 1.17 -9.74
N LEU A 205 -15.07 -0.03 -9.64
CA LEU A 205 -15.81 -1.23 -9.25
C LEU A 205 -16.41 -1.09 -7.84
N ASN A 206 -15.61 -0.68 -6.86
CA ASN A 206 -16.08 -0.49 -5.49
C ASN A 206 -17.15 0.60 -5.36
N GLN A 207 -17.09 1.66 -6.20
CA GLN A 207 -18.16 2.68 -6.26
C GLN A 207 -19.46 2.15 -6.83
N LYS A 208 -19.41 1.19 -7.75
CA LYS A 208 -20.59 0.56 -8.34
C LYS A 208 -21.20 -0.52 -7.46
N ASP A 209 -20.38 -1.19 -6.66
CA ASP A 209 -20.76 -2.29 -5.76
C ASP A 209 -20.79 -1.84 -4.30
N GLN A 210 -21.63 -0.83 -4.00
CA GLN A 210 -21.78 -0.30 -2.63
C GLN A 210 -22.32 -1.33 -1.64
N GLU A 211 -23.09 -2.29 -2.08
CA GLU A 211 -23.66 -3.35 -1.27
C GLU A 211 -22.73 -4.56 -1.11
N GLN A 212 -21.56 -4.54 -1.76
CA GLN A 212 -20.55 -5.61 -1.71
C GLN A 212 -21.09 -6.99 -2.15
N ASN A 213 -21.99 -7.01 -3.13
CA ASN A 213 -22.63 -8.22 -3.62
C ASN A 213 -21.93 -8.87 -4.83
N SER A 214 -20.97 -8.18 -5.45
CA SER A 214 -20.32 -8.65 -6.68
C SER A 214 -19.12 -9.55 -6.48
N ASN A 215 -18.78 -9.93 -5.23
CA ASN A 215 -17.60 -10.75 -4.90
C ASN A 215 -16.28 -10.17 -5.44
N VAL A 216 -16.19 -8.84 -5.61
CA VAL A 216 -14.98 -8.11 -5.96
C VAL A 216 -14.26 -7.69 -4.68
N VAL A 217 -12.95 -7.90 -4.62
CA VAL A 217 -12.13 -7.50 -3.47
C VAL A 217 -12.29 -6.00 -3.16
N GLN A 218 -12.50 -5.68 -1.88
CA GLN A 218 -12.68 -4.31 -1.44
C GLN A 218 -11.33 -3.63 -1.24
N MET A 219 -11.07 -2.61 -2.05
CA MET A 219 -9.93 -1.72 -1.86
C MET A 219 -10.30 -0.62 -0.86
N HIS A 220 -9.50 -0.44 0.21
CA HIS A 220 -9.76 0.60 1.19
C HIS A 220 -9.16 1.94 0.76
N GLU A 221 -7.85 1.98 0.51
CA GLU A 221 -7.16 3.18 0.09
C GLU A 221 -5.83 2.87 -0.61
N PHE A 222 -5.23 3.88 -1.21
CA PHE A 222 -3.88 3.81 -1.76
C PHE A 222 -3.09 5.06 -1.38
N PHE A 223 -1.77 4.90 -1.30
CA PHE A 223 -0.84 5.97 -0.95
C PHE A 223 0.57 5.64 -1.45
N VAL A 224 1.50 6.59 -1.31
CA VAL A 224 2.91 6.37 -1.58
C VAL A 224 3.68 6.44 -0.27
N PHE A 225 4.54 5.45 -0.04
CA PHE A 225 5.41 5.39 1.11
C PHE A 225 6.82 4.99 0.66
N ARG A 226 7.82 5.80 0.98
CA ARG A 226 9.24 5.58 0.64
C ARG A 226 9.40 5.13 -0.82
N SER A 227 8.86 5.90 -1.75
CA SER A 227 8.85 5.66 -3.20
C SER A 227 8.07 4.43 -3.70
N HIS A 228 7.44 3.66 -2.82
CA HIS A 228 6.57 2.54 -3.19
C HIS A 228 5.11 2.95 -3.27
N PHE A 229 4.41 2.46 -4.29
CA PHE A 229 2.97 2.56 -4.39
C PHE A 229 2.34 1.45 -3.54
N CYS A 230 1.50 1.83 -2.60
CA CYS A 230 0.88 0.97 -1.61
C CYS A 230 -0.63 0.97 -1.78
N ILE A 231 -1.27 -0.20 -1.73
CA ILE A 231 -2.72 -0.37 -1.83
C ILE A 231 -3.19 -1.24 -0.67
N THR A 232 -4.20 -0.81 0.06
CA THR A 232 -4.81 -1.59 1.13
C THR A 232 -6.13 -2.21 0.68
N PHE A 233 -6.35 -3.44 1.10
CA PHE A 233 -7.53 -4.25 0.78
C PHE A 233 -8.09 -4.89 2.04
N GLU A 234 -9.32 -5.37 1.96
CA GLU A 234 -9.83 -6.32 2.94
C GLU A 234 -8.90 -7.53 3.07
N LEU A 235 -8.82 -8.10 4.27
CA LEU A 235 -8.02 -9.28 4.52
C LEU A 235 -8.83 -10.53 4.19
N LEU A 236 -8.55 -11.14 3.03
CA LEU A 236 -9.15 -12.41 2.64
C LEU A 236 -8.51 -13.57 3.41
N ASN A 237 -9.28 -14.64 3.62
CA ASN A 237 -8.85 -15.78 4.43
C ASN A 237 -7.87 -16.68 3.66
N MET A 238 -8.38 -17.57 2.80
CA MET A 238 -7.55 -18.51 2.05
C MET A 238 -7.91 -18.48 0.57
N ASN A 239 -6.93 -18.79 -0.28
CA ASN A 239 -7.16 -18.91 -1.70
C ASN A 239 -7.74 -20.31 -2.06
N LEU A 240 -8.27 -20.43 -3.27
CA LEU A 240 -8.89 -21.69 -3.75
C LEU A 240 -7.91 -22.86 -3.73
N TYR A 241 -6.63 -22.64 -4.02
CA TYR A 241 -5.61 -23.70 -3.97
C TYR A 241 -5.42 -24.22 -2.54
N GLN A 242 -5.32 -23.32 -1.56
CA GLN A 242 -5.21 -23.69 -0.14
C GLN A 242 -6.47 -24.42 0.32
N PHE A 243 -7.63 -24.00 -0.14
CA PHE A 243 -8.89 -24.64 0.16
C PHE A 243 -8.95 -26.07 -0.40
N ILE A 244 -8.59 -26.29 -1.67
CA ILE A 244 -8.54 -27.63 -2.29
C ILE A 244 -7.50 -28.51 -1.59
N ARG A 245 -6.36 -27.97 -1.23
CA ARG A 245 -5.31 -28.66 -0.48
C ARG A 245 -5.79 -29.08 0.93
N SER A 246 -6.50 -28.23 1.64
CA SER A 246 -7.05 -28.55 2.97
C SER A 246 -8.08 -29.67 2.93
N ASN A 247 -8.74 -29.85 1.77
CA ASN A 247 -9.67 -30.95 1.50
C ASN A 247 -8.96 -32.19 0.91
N ASN A 248 -7.63 -32.31 1.05
CA ASN A 248 -6.84 -33.44 0.55
C ASN A 248 -7.07 -33.74 -0.94
N TYR A 249 -7.38 -32.73 -1.74
CA TYR A 249 -7.67 -32.84 -3.17
C TYR A 249 -8.86 -33.76 -3.52
N ASN A 250 -9.78 -33.99 -2.58
CA ASN A 250 -10.95 -34.88 -2.79
C ASN A 250 -12.03 -34.30 -3.72
N GLY A 251 -11.73 -33.15 -4.36
CA GLY A 251 -12.70 -32.44 -5.19
C GLY A 251 -13.72 -31.65 -4.38
N LEU A 252 -14.63 -30.98 -5.08
CA LEU A 252 -15.66 -30.13 -4.50
C LEU A 252 -17.04 -30.54 -5.02
N SER A 253 -18.07 -30.37 -4.19
CA SER A 253 -19.43 -30.62 -4.64
C SER A 253 -19.85 -29.65 -5.73
N MET A 254 -20.69 -30.08 -6.67
CA MET A 254 -21.21 -29.21 -7.75
C MET A 254 -21.92 -27.96 -7.20
N LYS A 255 -22.57 -28.07 -6.03
CA LYS A 255 -23.19 -26.92 -5.37
C LYS A 255 -22.14 -25.89 -4.96
N LEU A 256 -21.01 -26.35 -4.39
CA LEU A 256 -19.93 -25.46 -3.97
C LEU A 256 -19.19 -24.83 -5.17
N ILE A 257 -18.97 -25.61 -6.24
CA ILE A 257 -18.40 -25.09 -7.48
C ILE A 257 -19.27 -23.97 -8.05
N ARG A 258 -20.59 -24.16 -8.10
CA ARG A 258 -21.50 -23.13 -8.55
C ARG A 258 -21.41 -21.85 -7.69
N ASN A 259 -21.28 -21.97 -6.38
CA ASN A 259 -21.12 -20.80 -5.49
C ASN A 259 -19.82 -20.01 -5.73
N PHE A 260 -18.79 -20.62 -6.35
CA PHE A 260 -17.56 -19.93 -6.74
C PHE A 260 -17.61 -19.31 -8.14
N THR A 261 -18.59 -19.67 -8.97
CA THR A 261 -18.68 -19.28 -10.38
C THR A 261 -19.84 -18.33 -10.68
N TYR A 262 -20.75 -18.16 -9.75
CA TYR A 262 -21.89 -17.24 -9.79
C TYR A 262 -21.76 -16.19 -8.68
#